data_5d1d462100552ec35c1cea6964ac6956
#
_entry.id   5d1d462100552ec35c1cea6964ac6956
#
_cell.length_a   1.000
_cell.length_b   1.000
_cell.length_c   1.000
_cell.angle_alpha   90.00
_cell.angle_beta   90.00
_cell.angle_gamma   90.00
#
_symmetry.space_group_name_H-M   'P 1'
#
loop_
_entity.id
_entity.type
_entity.pdbx_description
1 polymer ?
#
loop_
_entity_poly.entity_id
_entity_poly.type
_entity_poly.pdbx_seq_one_letter_code
_entity_poly.pdbx_strand_id
1 'polypeptide(L)'
;NKDVAMQIRDANNSTGEQFVPEHNGIATAFKNKEAKLLGDNKELPFITDRVYTDIKNVSLVQNVNGRVDNNDLVNIITNHSIKNGAISVYGSVKFLKNTYVKTAYAGMVPYFTKNVNKIKSSLNNTYKPDVSGTYRIEKMPEKLQAKSYVLSNDTNDVITAFEFENIIKTNRINDNAIKGDTWIEHRNADMGKIYNQQFKEETIEAGYEWQFKLNYRTTEIPYANTLI
;
A
#
# COMPACT_ATOMS: atom_id res chain seq x y z
N ASN A 1 -8.82 3.72 -0.81
CA ASN A 1 -7.66 3.01 -0.28
C ASN A 1 -6.50 3.14 -1.26
N LYS A 2 -5.27 3.32 -0.78
CA LYS A 2 -4.12 3.51 -1.67
C LYS A 2 -3.07 2.46 -1.35
N ASP A 3 -2.67 1.70 -2.36
CA ASP A 3 -1.60 0.70 -2.22
C ASP A 3 -0.23 1.38 -2.14
N VAL A 4 -0.13 2.57 -2.72
CA VAL A 4 1.03 3.45 -2.61
C VAL A 4 0.57 4.91 -2.43
N ALA A 5 1.21 5.62 -1.53
CA ALA A 5 1.06 7.06 -1.40
C ALA A 5 2.38 7.68 -0.94
N MET A 6 2.74 8.79 -1.53
CA MET A 6 3.97 9.50 -1.23
C MET A 6 3.71 10.99 -1.08
N GLN A 7 4.30 11.61 -0.06
CA GLN A 7 4.40 13.07 0.03
C GLN A 7 5.76 13.48 -0.50
N ILE A 8 5.77 14.13 -1.66
CA ILE A 8 7.00 14.44 -2.40
C ILE A 8 7.04 15.88 -2.88
N ARG A 9 8.23 16.34 -3.22
CA ARG A 9 8.50 17.59 -3.95
C ARG A 9 9.71 17.41 -4.86
N ASP A 10 9.91 18.31 -5.80
CA ASP A 10 11.17 18.41 -6.55
C ASP A 10 12.31 18.68 -5.56
N ALA A 11 13.41 17.95 -5.64
CA ALA A 11 14.54 18.09 -4.73
C ALA A 11 15.20 19.48 -4.80
N ASN A 12 15.08 20.15 -5.96
CA ASN A 12 15.60 21.50 -6.18
C ASN A 12 14.65 22.62 -5.71
N ASN A 13 13.45 22.25 -5.22
CA ASN A 13 12.47 23.20 -4.72
C ASN A 13 12.19 22.91 -3.22
N SER A 14 12.32 23.92 -2.38
CA SER A 14 12.09 23.79 -0.93
C SER A 14 10.61 23.83 -0.52
N THR A 15 9.72 24.17 -1.44
CA THR A 15 8.26 24.31 -1.22
C THR A 15 7.48 23.39 -2.15
N GLY A 16 6.16 23.33 -1.98
CA GLY A 16 5.29 22.61 -2.93
C GLY A 16 5.16 21.11 -2.66
N GLU A 17 5.36 20.64 -1.42
CA GLU A 17 5.12 19.24 -1.08
C GLU A 17 3.68 18.83 -1.35
N GLN A 18 3.50 17.71 -2.04
CA GLN A 18 2.19 17.18 -2.41
C GLN A 18 2.13 15.66 -2.28
N PHE A 19 0.96 15.15 -1.89
CA PHE A 19 0.70 13.71 -1.93
C PHE A 19 0.36 13.25 -3.34
N VAL A 20 1.05 12.19 -3.78
CA VAL A 20 0.85 11.53 -5.07
C VAL A 20 0.57 10.03 -4.86
N PRO A 21 -0.18 9.36 -5.75
CA PRO A 21 -0.78 9.88 -6.98
C PRO A 21 -1.89 10.92 -6.75
N GLU A 22 -2.61 10.84 -5.65
CA GLU A 22 -3.67 11.81 -5.31
C GLU A 22 -4.02 11.69 -3.82
N HIS A 23 -4.30 12.81 -3.18
CA HIS A 23 -4.81 12.87 -1.81
C HIS A 23 -5.71 14.11 -1.67
N ASN A 24 -6.84 13.95 -0.97
CA ASN A 24 -7.80 15.02 -0.71
C ASN A 24 -8.40 15.69 -1.97
N GLY A 25 -8.55 14.94 -3.07
CA GLY A 25 -9.21 15.43 -4.28
C GLY A 25 -8.37 16.38 -5.14
N ILE A 26 -7.05 16.42 -4.96
CA ILE A 26 -6.18 17.27 -5.78
C ILE A 26 -5.93 16.59 -7.13
N ALA A 27 -6.76 16.91 -8.13
CA ALA A 27 -6.71 16.32 -9.46
C ALA A 27 -5.38 16.54 -10.20
N THR A 28 -4.62 17.58 -9.85
CA THR A 28 -3.32 17.88 -10.45
C THR A 28 -2.18 17.03 -9.92
N ALA A 29 -2.39 16.27 -8.83
CA ALA A 29 -1.37 15.42 -8.22
C ALA A 29 -0.99 14.20 -9.06
N PHE A 30 -1.75 13.89 -10.11
CA PHE A 30 -1.47 12.78 -11.00
C PHE A 30 -1.88 13.04 -12.43
N LYS A 31 -1.29 12.26 -13.34
CA LYS A 31 -1.69 12.19 -14.74
C LYS A 31 -1.83 10.72 -15.13
N ASN A 32 -3.05 10.32 -15.48
CA ASN A 32 -3.30 8.99 -16.02
C ASN A 32 -2.55 8.81 -17.34
N LYS A 33 -1.85 7.70 -17.48
CA LYS A 33 -1.23 7.25 -18.72
C LYS A 33 -2.01 6.11 -19.32
N GLU A 34 -2.37 5.14 -18.48
CA GLU A 34 -3.08 3.94 -18.93
C GLU A 34 -3.83 3.30 -17.75
N ALA A 35 -4.99 2.73 -18.05
CA ALA A 35 -5.67 1.79 -17.19
C ALA A 35 -6.21 0.63 -18.05
N LYS A 36 -5.98 -0.62 -17.64
CA LYS A 36 -6.43 -1.83 -18.35
C LYS A 36 -7.07 -2.79 -17.37
N LEU A 37 -8.24 -3.31 -17.75
CA LEU A 37 -8.86 -4.46 -17.11
C LEU A 37 -8.54 -5.69 -17.93
N LEU A 38 -8.00 -6.74 -17.31
CA LEU A 38 -7.64 -7.98 -17.98
C LEU A 38 -8.40 -9.14 -17.34
N GLY A 39 -8.93 -10.06 -18.16
CA GLY A 39 -9.46 -11.34 -17.74
C GLY A 39 -8.67 -12.45 -18.42
N ASP A 40 -8.02 -13.32 -17.65
CA ASP A 40 -7.12 -14.37 -18.14
C ASP A 40 -6.12 -13.85 -19.19
N ASN A 41 -5.52 -12.68 -18.92
CA ASN A 41 -4.57 -11.95 -19.77
C ASN A 41 -5.13 -11.34 -21.05
N LYS A 42 -6.45 -11.33 -21.24
CA LYS A 42 -7.10 -10.64 -22.37
C LYS A 42 -7.70 -9.34 -21.89
N GLU A 43 -7.55 -8.26 -22.65
CA GLU A 43 -8.14 -6.98 -22.32
C GLU A 43 -9.66 -7.04 -22.37
N LEU A 44 -10.30 -6.52 -21.33
CA LEU A 44 -11.74 -6.43 -21.17
C LEU A 44 -12.17 -4.98 -21.19
N PRO A 45 -13.34 -4.67 -21.73
CA PRO A 45 -13.88 -3.31 -21.66
C PRO A 45 -14.26 -2.96 -20.20
N PHE A 46 -14.05 -1.70 -19.80
CA PHE A 46 -14.59 -1.15 -18.56
C PHE A 46 -16.11 -0.93 -18.73
N ILE A 47 -16.90 -1.95 -18.42
CA ILE A 47 -18.38 -1.90 -18.46
C ILE A 47 -18.90 -2.22 -17.07
N THR A 48 -19.75 -1.33 -16.52
CA THR A 48 -20.17 -1.40 -15.10
C THR A 48 -21.10 -2.55 -14.76
N ASP A 49 -21.93 -3.02 -15.72
CA ASP A 49 -23.02 -3.98 -15.43
C ASP A 49 -22.81 -5.35 -16.11
N ARG A 50 -21.56 -5.70 -16.38
CA ARG A 50 -21.24 -6.98 -17.02
C ARG A 50 -20.73 -8.01 -16.02
N VAL A 51 -21.30 -9.20 -16.04
CA VAL A 51 -20.84 -10.38 -15.31
C VAL A 51 -20.04 -11.27 -16.28
N TYR A 52 -18.86 -11.68 -15.84
CA TYR A 52 -18.01 -12.62 -16.57
C TYR A 52 -17.98 -13.95 -15.80
N THR A 53 -18.52 -15.01 -16.37
CA THR A 53 -18.64 -16.33 -15.71
C THR A 53 -17.44 -17.24 -15.93
N ASP A 54 -16.69 -17.02 -17.00
CA ASP A 54 -15.63 -17.94 -17.44
C ASP A 54 -14.21 -17.44 -17.16
N ILE A 55 -14.09 -16.29 -16.47
CA ILE A 55 -12.80 -15.69 -16.13
C ILE A 55 -12.32 -16.19 -14.76
N LYS A 56 -11.13 -16.80 -14.73
CA LYS A 56 -10.51 -17.32 -13.50
C LYS A 56 -9.63 -16.30 -12.79
N ASN A 57 -9.01 -15.42 -13.57
CA ASN A 57 -8.12 -14.38 -13.04
C ASN A 57 -8.52 -13.02 -13.58
N VAL A 58 -8.70 -12.06 -12.70
CA VAL A 58 -8.96 -10.65 -13.07
C VAL A 58 -7.77 -9.82 -12.63
N SER A 59 -7.30 -8.94 -13.51
CA SER A 59 -6.25 -7.97 -13.18
C SER A 59 -6.65 -6.57 -13.62
N LEU A 60 -6.33 -5.58 -12.78
CA LEU A 60 -6.42 -4.16 -13.08
C LEU A 60 -5.01 -3.59 -13.11
N VAL A 61 -4.55 -3.17 -14.27
CA VAL A 61 -3.26 -2.49 -14.43
C VAL A 61 -3.52 -0.99 -14.54
N GLN A 62 -2.83 -0.21 -13.73
CA GLN A 62 -2.88 1.25 -13.77
C GLN A 62 -1.47 1.82 -13.90
N ASN A 63 -1.31 2.79 -14.78
CA ASN A 63 -0.07 3.54 -14.97
C ASN A 63 -0.37 5.03 -14.86
N VAL A 64 0.24 5.69 -13.88
CA VAL A 64 0.02 7.11 -13.61
C VAL A 64 1.36 7.81 -13.35
N ASN A 65 1.46 9.08 -13.69
CA ASN A 65 2.53 9.93 -13.18
C ASN A 65 2.05 10.67 -11.94
N GLY A 66 2.85 10.63 -10.88
CA GLY A 66 2.69 11.49 -9.72
C GLY A 66 3.34 12.84 -9.98
N ARG A 67 2.61 13.92 -9.67
CA ARG A 67 2.94 15.29 -10.11
C ARG A 67 2.95 16.27 -8.94
N VAL A 68 3.87 17.20 -9.01
CA VAL A 68 3.91 18.39 -8.15
C VAL A 68 4.09 19.61 -9.05
N ASP A 69 3.25 20.63 -8.89
CA ASP A 69 3.25 21.86 -9.70
C ASP A 69 3.28 21.58 -11.22
N ASN A 70 2.46 20.62 -11.66
CA ASN A 70 2.40 20.12 -13.04
C ASN A 70 3.66 19.42 -13.57
N ASN A 71 4.67 19.20 -12.75
CA ASN A 71 5.87 18.44 -13.09
C ASN A 71 5.70 16.97 -12.76
N ASP A 72 5.98 16.08 -13.69
CA ASP A 72 6.02 14.64 -13.47
C ASP A 72 7.29 14.29 -12.70
N LEU A 73 7.15 13.87 -11.44
CA LEU A 73 8.28 13.51 -10.57
C LEU A 73 8.48 12.00 -10.48
N VAL A 74 7.38 11.23 -10.51
CA VAL A 74 7.42 9.77 -10.42
C VAL A 74 6.47 9.15 -11.42
N ASN A 75 6.80 7.97 -11.90
CA ASN A 75 5.87 7.09 -12.61
C ASN A 75 5.50 5.92 -11.71
N ILE A 76 4.22 5.68 -11.55
CA ILE A 76 3.66 4.65 -10.66
C ILE A 76 2.88 3.67 -11.52
N ILE A 77 3.24 2.40 -11.44
CA ILE A 77 2.51 1.30 -12.06
C ILE A 77 2.01 0.39 -10.94
N THR A 78 0.72 0.08 -10.94
CA THR A 78 0.14 -0.92 -10.05
C THR A 78 -0.62 -1.96 -10.85
N ASN A 79 -0.43 -3.22 -10.49
CA ASN A 79 -1.17 -4.35 -11.05
C ASN A 79 -1.88 -5.06 -9.89
N HIS A 80 -3.21 -4.94 -9.86
CA HIS A 80 -4.07 -5.63 -8.92
C HIS A 80 -4.57 -6.90 -9.59
N SER A 81 -4.37 -8.03 -8.96
CA SER A 81 -4.89 -9.31 -9.45
C SER A 81 -5.73 -10.01 -8.39
N ILE A 82 -6.84 -10.57 -8.80
CA ILE A 82 -7.74 -11.37 -7.96
C ILE A 82 -7.72 -12.80 -8.47
N LYS A 83 -7.34 -13.72 -7.60
CA LYS A 83 -7.30 -15.15 -7.89
C LYS A 83 -7.62 -15.95 -6.64
N ASN A 84 -8.56 -16.89 -6.74
CA ASN A 84 -8.91 -17.82 -5.65
C ASN A 84 -9.19 -17.09 -4.29
N GLY A 85 -9.93 -15.99 -4.33
CA GLY A 85 -10.28 -15.22 -3.12
C GLY A 85 -9.14 -14.39 -2.52
N ALA A 86 -7.95 -14.39 -3.12
CA ALA A 86 -6.84 -13.54 -2.74
C ALA A 86 -6.69 -12.35 -3.69
N ILE A 87 -6.28 -11.21 -3.15
CA ILE A 87 -5.92 -10.03 -3.91
C ILE A 87 -4.41 -9.84 -3.78
N SER A 88 -3.71 -9.82 -4.91
CA SER A 88 -2.30 -9.47 -4.99
C SER A 88 -2.14 -8.13 -5.68
N VAL A 89 -1.29 -7.27 -5.13
CA VAL A 89 -0.92 -6.00 -5.74
C VAL A 89 0.57 -5.98 -5.96
N TYR A 90 0.99 -5.83 -7.20
CA TYR A 90 2.37 -5.52 -7.54
C TYR A 90 2.47 -4.04 -7.89
N GLY A 91 3.41 -3.35 -7.28
CA GLY A 91 3.66 -1.94 -7.51
C GLY A 91 5.09 -1.66 -7.92
N SER A 92 5.28 -0.71 -8.83
CA SER A 92 6.57 -0.15 -9.24
C SER A 92 6.47 1.37 -9.24
N VAL A 93 7.42 2.03 -8.62
CA VAL A 93 7.57 3.47 -8.58
C VAL A 93 8.93 3.83 -9.12
N LYS A 94 8.96 4.46 -10.31
CA LYS A 94 10.19 4.99 -10.93
C LYS A 94 10.27 6.50 -10.70
N PHE A 95 11.36 6.94 -10.11
CA PHE A 95 11.65 8.36 -9.94
C PHE A 95 12.17 8.95 -11.26
N LEU A 96 11.45 9.93 -11.81
CA LEU A 96 11.76 10.56 -13.10
C LEU A 96 12.71 11.74 -12.95
N LYS A 97 12.73 12.34 -11.75
CA LYS A 97 13.59 13.45 -11.36
C LYS A 97 14.13 13.22 -9.96
N ASN A 98 15.17 13.95 -9.57
CA ASN A 98 15.62 14.00 -8.19
C ASN A 98 14.46 14.53 -7.33
N THR A 99 14.00 13.70 -6.40
CA THR A 99 12.76 13.92 -5.66
C THR A 99 13.03 13.83 -4.18
N TYR A 100 12.69 14.87 -3.42
CA TYR A 100 12.64 14.78 -1.98
C TYR A 100 11.35 14.06 -1.57
N VAL A 101 11.50 12.99 -0.82
CA VAL A 101 10.43 12.17 -0.28
C VAL A 101 10.32 12.44 1.21
N LYS A 102 9.29 13.16 1.62
CA LYS A 102 9.01 13.36 3.04
C LYS A 102 8.50 12.09 3.69
N THR A 103 7.64 11.38 2.99
CA THR A 103 7.15 10.06 3.39
C THR A 103 6.64 9.29 2.18
N ALA A 104 6.83 7.98 2.18
CA ALA A 104 6.23 7.09 1.19
C ALA A 104 5.77 5.79 1.86
N TYR A 105 4.58 5.34 1.51
CA TYR A 105 3.93 4.16 2.04
C TYR A 105 3.62 3.18 0.92
N ALA A 106 3.77 1.88 1.22
CA ALA A 106 3.13 0.81 0.46
C ALA A 106 2.28 -0.03 1.41
N GLY A 107 1.07 -0.37 0.99
CA GLY A 107 0.18 -1.21 1.78
C GLY A 107 -0.37 -0.52 3.03
N MET A 108 -1.15 0.52 2.84
CA MET A 108 -1.97 1.08 3.92
C MET A 108 -3.22 0.23 4.10
N VAL A 109 -3.35 -0.42 5.24
CA VAL A 109 -4.46 -1.35 5.53
C VAL A 109 -5.42 -0.73 6.55
N PRO A 110 -6.55 -0.17 6.11
CA PRO A 110 -7.60 0.28 7.01
C PRO A 110 -8.37 -0.93 7.59
N TYR A 111 -8.82 -0.80 8.82
CA TYR A 111 -9.70 -1.77 9.47
C TYR A 111 -10.73 -1.08 10.35
N PHE A 112 -11.86 -1.76 10.55
CA PHE A 112 -12.88 -1.32 11.50
C PHE A 112 -12.70 -2.06 12.83
N THR A 113 -12.67 -1.32 13.93
CA THR A 113 -12.45 -1.84 15.28
C THR A 113 -13.54 -2.82 15.74
N LYS A 114 -14.78 -2.66 15.23
CA LYS A 114 -15.86 -3.62 15.48
C LYS A 114 -15.60 -5.01 14.88
N ASN A 115 -14.74 -5.10 13.85
CA ASN A 115 -14.42 -6.34 13.12
C ASN A 115 -13.01 -6.85 13.44
N VAL A 116 -12.18 -6.02 14.07
CA VAL A 116 -10.79 -6.33 14.38
C VAL A 116 -10.50 -5.91 15.82
N ASN A 117 -10.27 -6.85 16.70
CA ASN A 117 -9.86 -6.60 18.08
C ASN A 117 -8.42 -7.06 18.37
N LYS A 118 -7.77 -7.68 17.39
CA LYS A 118 -6.43 -8.21 17.52
C LYS A 118 -5.66 -8.11 16.19
N ILE A 119 -4.45 -7.61 16.26
CA ILE A 119 -3.50 -7.55 15.13
C ILE A 119 -2.25 -8.32 15.57
N LYS A 120 -1.92 -9.39 14.87
CA LYS A 120 -0.74 -10.21 15.13
C LYS A 120 0.26 -10.06 13.99
N SER A 121 1.52 -9.78 14.31
CA SER A 121 2.59 -9.74 13.32
C SER A 121 3.25 -11.10 13.12
N SER A 122 3.95 -11.29 11.99
CA SER A 122 4.77 -12.50 11.71
C SER A 122 5.92 -12.70 12.70
N LEU A 123 6.23 -11.71 13.51
CA LEU A 123 7.22 -11.81 14.61
C LEU A 123 6.56 -12.11 15.97
N ASN A 124 5.31 -12.57 15.97
CA ASN A 124 4.53 -12.94 17.15
C ASN A 124 4.15 -11.77 18.10
N ASN A 125 4.38 -10.53 17.72
CA ASN A 125 3.87 -9.39 18.47
C ASN A 125 2.36 -9.27 18.25
N THR A 126 1.66 -8.87 19.31
CA THR A 126 0.21 -8.69 19.28
C THR A 126 -0.15 -7.28 19.71
N TYR A 127 -1.00 -6.63 18.92
CA TYR A 127 -1.49 -5.28 19.13
C TYR A 127 -3.01 -5.30 19.25
N LYS A 128 -3.55 -4.41 20.07
CA LYS A 128 -4.99 -4.22 20.21
C LYS A 128 -5.40 -2.89 19.62
N PRO A 129 -6.40 -2.86 18.72
CA PRO A 129 -7.03 -1.63 18.29
C PRO A 129 -7.50 -0.78 19.48
N ASP A 130 -7.30 0.51 19.41
CA ASP A 130 -7.79 1.44 20.41
C ASP A 130 -9.19 1.90 20.05
N VAL A 131 -10.13 1.67 20.96
CA VAL A 131 -11.54 2.05 20.82
C VAL A 131 -11.91 3.29 21.65
N SER A 132 -10.92 3.98 22.25
CA SER A 132 -11.14 5.16 23.07
C SER A 132 -11.65 6.37 22.27
N GLY A 133 -11.44 6.36 20.96
CA GLY A 133 -11.76 7.48 20.09
C GLY A 133 -10.68 8.56 20.02
N THR A 134 -9.62 8.43 20.80
CA THR A 134 -8.51 9.39 20.80
C THR A 134 -7.56 9.10 19.65
N TYR A 135 -7.30 10.10 18.81
CA TYR A 135 -6.30 9.97 17.75
C TYR A 135 -4.91 9.77 18.34
N ARG A 136 -4.23 8.71 17.93
CA ARG A 136 -2.82 8.44 18.26
C ARG A 136 -2.14 7.56 17.24
N ILE A 137 -0.82 7.61 17.24
CA ILE A 137 0.05 6.74 16.43
C ILE A 137 0.83 5.84 17.39
N GLU A 138 0.74 4.53 17.16
CA GLU A 138 1.51 3.51 17.86
C GLU A 138 2.55 2.91 16.91
N LYS A 139 3.83 3.18 17.17
CA LYS A 139 4.92 2.59 16.40
C LYS A 139 5.10 1.14 16.77
N MET A 140 5.23 0.29 15.77
CA MET A 140 5.54 -1.12 15.95
C MET A 140 7.05 -1.29 16.11
N PRO A 141 7.53 -1.90 17.20
CA PRO A 141 8.97 -2.04 17.47
C PRO A 141 9.71 -2.86 16.42
N GLU A 142 9.04 -3.80 15.77
CA GLU A 142 9.59 -4.60 14.67
C GLU A 142 9.82 -3.80 13.38
N LYS A 143 9.33 -2.58 13.31
CA LYS A 143 9.46 -1.71 12.12
C LYS A 143 9.01 -2.45 10.83
N LEU A 144 9.88 -2.45 9.81
CA LEU A 144 9.66 -3.16 8.53
C LEU A 144 10.10 -4.63 8.53
N GLN A 145 10.51 -5.19 9.67
CA GLN A 145 10.95 -6.59 9.74
C GLN A 145 9.79 -7.58 9.71
N ALA A 146 8.62 -7.19 10.23
CA ALA A 146 7.43 -8.00 10.08
C ALA A 146 6.94 -7.94 8.62
N LYS A 147 6.80 -9.11 8.01
CA LYS A 147 6.38 -9.26 6.60
C LYS A 147 4.90 -9.52 6.44
N SER A 148 4.20 -9.86 7.52
CA SER A 148 2.76 -10.09 7.47
C SER A 148 2.09 -9.71 8.78
N TYR A 149 0.80 -9.42 8.66
CA TYR A 149 -0.08 -9.10 9.77
C TYR A 149 -1.40 -9.84 9.59
N VAL A 150 -1.91 -10.41 10.68
CA VAL A 150 -3.22 -11.01 10.75
C VAL A 150 -4.11 -10.14 11.60
N LEU A 151 -5.22 -9.73 11.02
CA LEU A 151 -6.27 -8.96 11.66
C LEU A 151 -7.43 -9.90 11.96
N SER A 152 -7.81 -10.02 13.21
CA SER A 152 -8.86 -10.94 13.64
C SER A 152 -9.77 -10.32 14.67
N ASN A 153 -10.95 -10.93 14.81
CA ASN A 153 -11.86 -10.69 15.90
C ASN A 153 -12.27 -12.04 16.48
N ASP A 154 -12.04 -12.24 17.78
CA ASP A 154 -12.32 -13.51 18.46
C ASP A 154 -13.82 -13.86 18.49
N THR A 155 -14.70 -12.90 18.20
CA THR A 155 -16.16 -13.11 18.10
C THR A 155 -16.65 -13.41 16.69
N ASN A 156 -15.82 -13.17 15.68
CA ASN A 156 -16.14 -13.42 14.27
C ASN A 156 -15.23 -14.53 13.75
N ASP A 157 -15.77 -15.46 13.01
CA ASP A 157 -15.03 -16.58 12.42
C ASP A 157 -14.22 -16.18 11.19
N VAL A 158 -14.00 -14.89 10.97
CA VAL A 158 -13.31 -14.36 9.79
C VAL A 158 -12.08 -13.58 10.20
N ILE A 159 -10.98 -13.84 9.52
CA ILE A 159 -9.74 -13.10 9.66
C ILE A 159 -9.25 -12.59 8.30
N THR A 160 -8.47 -11.53 8.33
CA THR A 160 -7.78 -11.02 7.15
C THR A 160 -6.28 -11.07 7.39
N ALA A 161 -5.55 -11.73 6.51
CA ALA A 161 -4.10 -11.67 6.47
C ALA A 161 -3.64 -10.66 5.40
N PHE A 162 -2.61 -9.94 5.76
CA PHE A 162 -1.94 -8.99 4.91
C PHE A 162 -0.44 -9.28 4.92
N GLU A 163 0.13 -9.52 3.74
CA GLU A 163 1.56 -9.75 3.55
C GLU A 163 2.16 -8.61 2.75
N PHE A 164 3.36 -8.24 3.12
CA PHE A 164 4.14 -7.21 2.46
C PHE A 164 5.52 -7.74 2.07
N GLU A 165 5.85 -7.64 0.79
CA GLU A 165 7.16 -7.95 0.25
C GLU A 165 7.73 -6.72 -0.46
N ASN A 166 8.79 -6.17 0.11
CA ASN A 166 9.51 -5.07 -0.51
C ASN A 166 10.57 -5.64 -1.45
N ILE A 167 10.32 -5.56 -2.74
CA ILE A 167 11.26 -5.96 -3.78
C ILE A 167 11.98 -4.70 -4.22
N ILE A 168 13.22 -4.56 -3.80
CA ILE A 168 14.04 -3.42 -4.22
C ILE A 168 14.83 -3.84 -5.44
N LYS A 169 14.49 -3.28 -6.60
CA LYS A 169 15.42 -3.20 -7.73
C LYS A 169 16.11 -1.86 -7.66
N THR A 170 17.39 -1.83 -7.43
CA THR A 170 18.11 -0.61 -7.23
C THR A 170 19.45 -0.63 -7.92
N ASN A 171 19.80 0.51 -8.50
CA ASN A 171 21.15 0.81 -8.94
C ASN A 171 22.00 1.46 -7.81
N ARG A 172 21.44 1.59 -6.61
CA ARG A 172 22.14 2.16 -5.45
C ARG A 172 23.07 1.14 -4.83
N ILE A 173 24.31 1.54 -4.62
CA ILE A 173 25.36 0.71 -3.98
C ILE A 173 25.10 0.49 -2.47
N ASN A 174 24.22 1.27 -1.83
CA ASN A 174 23.97 1.23 -0.38
C ASN A 174 22.46 1.23 -0.04
N ASP A 175 21.75 0.22 -0.47
CA ASP A 175 20.30 0.10 -0.17
C ASP A 175 19.94 -0.36 1.24
N ASN A 176 20.91 -0.48 2.14
CA ASN A 176 20.68 -0.86 3.54
C ASN A 176 19.98 0.21 4.39
N ALA A 177 19.57 1.33 3.78
CA ALA A 177 19.01 2.47 4.48
C ALA A 177 17.56 2.80 4.08
N ILE A 178 16.68 1.79 3.96
CA ILE A 178 15.25 2.10 3.99
C ILE A 178 14.94 2.66 5.38
N LYS A 179 14.81 3.97 5.44
CA LYS A 179 14.42 4.70 6.65
C LYS A 179 12.91 4.64 6.80
N GLY A 180 12.39 3.50 7.17
CA GLY A 180 10.95 3.35 7.31
C GLY A 180 10.55 2.76 8.66
N ASP A 181 9.29 2.98 9.00
CA ASP A 181 8.66 2.46 10.19
C ASP A 181 7.32 1.80 9.82
N THR A 182 6.90 0.83 10.61
CA THR A 182 5.51 0.36 10.60
C THR A 182 4.81 0.90 11.83
N TRP A 183 3.59 1.38 11.68
CA TRP A 183 2.79 1.84 12.79
C TRP A 183 1.29 1.62 12.58
N ILE A 184 0.56 1.65 13.69
CA ILE A 184 -0.88 1.68 13.73
C ILE A 184 -1.32 3.12 13.97
N GLU A 185 -2.17 3.64 13.10
CA GLU A 185 -2.91 4.88 13.33
C GLU A 185 -4.26 4.52 13.95
N HIS A 186 -4.47 4.92 15.17
CA HIS A 186 -5.77 4.88 15.83
C HIS A 186 -6.51 6.16 15.49
N ARG A 187 -7.45 6.10 14.55
CA ARG A 187 -8.11 7.30 14.01
C ARG A 187 -9.25 7.80 14.87
N ASN A 188 -10.09 6.88 15.27
CA ASN A 188 -11.25 7.12 16.12
C ASN A 188 -11.71 5.77 16.70
N ALA A 189 -12.81 5.76 17.45
CA ALA A 189 -13.35 4.54 18.06
C ALA A 189 -13.68 3.43 17.05
N ASP A 190 -13.99 3.78 15.80
CA ASP A 190 -14.49 2.85 14.79
C ASP A 190 -13.44 2.36 13.81
N MET A 191 -12.34 3.09 13.64
CA MET A 191 -11.39 2.84 12.55
C MET A 191 -9.93 3.08 12.93
N GLY A 192 -9.07 2.16 12.50
CA GLY A 192 -7.62 2.31 12.48
C GLY A 192 -7.02 1.98 11.12
N LYS A 193 -5.71 2.17 11.00
CA LYS A 193 -4.94 1.81 9.82
C LYS A 193 -3.56 1.32 10.22
N ILE A 194 -3.06 0.32 9.49
CA ILE A 194 -1.65 -0.08 9.52
C ILE A 194 -0.94 0.62 8.36
N TYR A 195 0.21 1.21 8.65
CA TYR A 195 1.07 1.87 7.67
C TYR A 195 2.42 1.17 7.59
N ASN A 196 2.86 0.89 6.36
CA ASN A 196 4.23 0.50 6.06
C ASN A 196 4.93 1.66 5.35
N GLN A 197 5.68 2.48 6.12
CA GLN A 197 6.47 3.55 5.56
C GLN A 197 7.79 2.99 5.02
N GLN A 198 8.09 3.29 3.76
CA GLN A 198 9.30 2.80 3.10
C GLN A 198 10.39 3.87 3.05
N PHE A 199 10.01 5.10 2.81
CA PHE A 199 10.93 6.23 2.73
C PHE A 199 10.49 7.33 3.69
N LYS A 200 11.46 8.01 4.27
CA LYS A 200 11.24 9.10 5.22
C LYS A 200 12.35 10.15 5.10
N GLU A 201 11.96 11.39 4.78
CA GLU A 201 12.83 12.56 4.82
C GLU A 201 14.18 12.36 4.10
N GLU A 202 14.11 11.92 2.83
CA GLU A 202 15.30 11.67 2.02
C GLU A 202 15.10 12.10 0.56
N THR A 203 16.21 12.37 -0.12
CA THR A 203 16.22 12.64 -1.56
C THR A 203 16.53 11.36 -2.31
N ILE A 204 15.64 11.02 -3.25
CA ILE A 204 15.80 9.89 -4.16
C ILE A 204 16.21 10.41 -5.54
N GLU A 205 17.24 9.80 -6.11
CA GLU A 205 17.76 10.20 -7.40
C GLU A 205 16.87 9.77 -8.57
N ALA A 206 16.92 10.54 -9.65
CA ALA A 206 16.29 10.16 -10.91
C ALA A 206 16.79 8.80 -11.40
N GLY A 207 15.88 7.99 -11.93
CA GLY A 207 16.19 6.65 -12.42
C GLY A 207 16.08 5.54 -11.36
N TYR A 208 16.00 5.89 -10.08
CA TYR A 208 15.73 4.89 -9.03
C TYR A 208 14.34 4.27 -9.24
N GLU A 209 14.23 2.95 -9.02
CA GLU A 209 12.98 2.21 -9.11
C GLU A 209 12.75 1.43 -7.82
N TRP A 210 11.61 1.67 -7.19
CA TRP A 210 11.13 0.94 -6.02
C TRP A 210 9.99 0.01 -6.42
N GLN A 211 10.11 -1.27 -6.08
CA GLN A 211 9.09 -2.26 -6.34
C GLN A 211 8.61 -2.88 -5.03
N PHE A 212 7.32 -3.21 -4.97
CA PHE A 212 6.70 -3.88 -3.83
C PHE A 212 5.60 -4.84 -4.28
N LYS A 213 5.30 -5.80 -3.43
CA LYS A 213 4.19 -6.73 -3.61
C LYS A 213 3.41 -6.81 -2.31
N LEU A 214 2.09 -6.80 -2.43
CA LEU A 214 1.15 -6.91 -1.32
C LEU A 214 0.22 -8.09 -1.63
N ASN A 215 -0.10 -8.88 -0.61
CA ASN A 215 -1.09 -9.93 -0.72
C ASN A 215 -2.14 -9.74 0.39
N TYR A 216 -3.40 -9.76 0.01
CA TYR A 216 -4.54 -9.70 0.93
C TYR A 216 -5.34 -10.98 0.80
N ARG A 217 -5.62 -11.62 1.92
CA ARG A 217 -6.44 -12.83 1.97
C ARG A 217 -7.38 -12.77 3.16
N THR A 218 -8.64 -13.09 2.92
CA THR A 218 -9.63 -13.25 3.99
C THR A 218 -10.06 -14.70 4.04
N THR A 219 -10.13 -15.29 5.23
CA THR A 219 -10.53 -16.67 5.45
C THR A 219 -11.20 -16.83 6.82
N GLU A 220 -11.85 -17.96 7.02
CA GLU A 220 -12.40 -18.35 8.32
C GLU A 220 -11.28 -18.79 9.28
N ILE A 221 -11.51 -18.66 10.60
CA ILE A 221 -10.54 -18.99 11.66
C ILE A 221 -9.92 -20.39 11.55
N PRO A 222 -10.66 -21.46 11.20
CA PRO A 222 -10.07 -22.79 11.06
C PRO A 222 -8.89 -22.88 10.09
N TYR A 223 -8.82 -21.96 9.13
CA TYR A 223 -7.76 -21.91 8.13
C TYR A 223 -6.71 -20.82 8.40
N ALA A 224 -6.81 -20.13 9.54
CA ALA A 224 -5.94 -19.01 9.88
C ALA A 224 -4.46 -19.38 9.92
N ASN A 225 -4.13 -20.58 10.39
CA ASN A 225 -2.74 -21.05 10.53
C ASN A 225 -2.03 -21.27 9.18
N THR A 226 -2.77 -21.24 8.08
CA THR A 226 -2.23 -21.38 6.72
C THR A 226 -1.88 -20.04 6.08
N LEU A 227 -2.19 -18.92 6.77
CA LEU A 227 -2.02 -17.56 6.25
C LEU A 227 -0.73 -16.87 6.69
N ILE A 228 0.03 -17.49 7.62
CA ILE A 228 1.28 -16.91 8.16
C ILE A 228 2.42 -17.88 7.94
#